data_475293ebf9e441b8d899351100e71cf5
#
_entry.id   475293ebf9e441b8d899351100e71cf5
#
_cell.length_a   1.000
_cell.length_b   1.000
_cell.length_c   1.000
_cell.angle_alpha   90.00
_cell.angle_beta   90.00
_cell.angle_gamma   90.00
#
_symmetry.space_group_name_H-M   'P 1'
#
loop_
_entity.id
_entity.type
_entity.pdbx_description
1 polymer ?
#
loop_
_entity_poly.entity_id
_entity_poly.type
_entity_poly.pdbx_seq_one_letter_code
_entity_poly.pdbx_strand_id
1 'polypeptide(L)'
;MKNMLRQLLFLLIRNGNRVFVKLNSKKFNKKIAIVSCDKWLGRVKEDELLKFELNKLFVDVDIISWQDKSVNYSKYDAVIIRSLWGYQDYIEEFIEFLDKLKKDKVRVFNNVEILKDNLNKYEQFKILDKYDIPHIETFFLKKDELDKVGKINKEHRDLVVKPIISGSGNNTFVISDTIVKNNISIDDVEEKFNGVLNEVNNYLMVQPFVKEIDNGEISIVLVENNVSHVVVRNTSVFNNKGSISVVGLDIIDDKMKAIVDSCTKIKEYKDALYMRIDIVKIDDDYKVMELELVEPQLFLGFRKTKKQLTNFAKAIKKKI
;
A
#
# COMPACT_ATOMS: atom_id res chain seq x y z
N MET A 1 26.40 14.16 26.36
CA MET A 1 27.81 13.75 26.49
C MET A 1 27.97 12.33 25.99
N LYS A 2 28.96 12.03 25.15
CA LYS A 2 29.35 10.77 24.49
C LYS A 2 28.52 10.35 23.27
N ASN A 3 28.92 10.92 22.12
CA ASN A 3 28.78 10.35 20.80
C ASN A 3 29.35 8.92 20.78
N MET A 4 28.48 7.94 20.74
CA MET A 4 28.92 6.55 20.48
C MET A 4 29.05 6.39 18.96
N LEU A 5 30.28 6.55 18.47
CA LEU A 5 30.70 6.14 17.13
C LEU A 5 30.40 4.64 16.96
N ARG A 6 29.33 4.29 16.26
CA ARG A 6 29.13 2.94 15.76
C ARG A 6 30.06 2.73 14.57
N GLN A 7 31.25 2.17 14.84
CA GLN A 7 32.12 1.62 13.80
C GLN A 7 31.50 0.31 13.30
N LEU A 8 30.92 0.33 12.10
CA LEU A 8 30.58 -0.91 11.40
C LEU A 8 31.86 -1.50 10.85
N LEU A 9 32.35 -2.55 11.50
CA LEU A 9 33.52 -3.33 11.09
C LEU A 9 33.00 -4.44 10.17
N PHE A 10 33.24 -4.35 8.85
CA PHE A 10 33.00 -5.46 7.93
C PHE A 10 34.26 -6.35 7.88
N LEU A 11 34.07 -7.63 8.21
CA LEU A 11 35.11 -8.64 8.08
C LEU A 11 35.01 -9.24 6.66
N LEU A 12 35.97 -8.91 5.79
CA LEU A 12 36.16 -9.61 4.52
C LEU A 12 37.26 -10.66 4.71
N ILE A 13 36.91 -11.93 4.57
CA ILE A 13 37.88 -13.03 4.51
C ILE A 13 38.21 -13.26 3.02
N ARG A 14 39.45 -12.92 2.63
CA ARG A 14 39.99 -13.24 1.32
C ARG A 14 41.31 -13.98 1.54
N ASN A 15 41.43 -15.20 1.02
CA ASN A 15 42.66 -16.03 1.05
C ASN A 15 43.29 -16.24 2.43
N GLY A 16 42.47 -16.54 3.46
CA GLY A 16 43.00 -16.89 4.79
C GLY A 16 43.53 -15.72 5.64
N ASN A 17 43.65 -14.51 5.11
CA ASN A 17 44.09 -13.34 5.85
C ASN A 17 42.91 -12.43 6.24
N ARG A 18 42.84 -12.02 7.50
CA ARG A 18 41.85 -11.03 7.98
C ARG A 18 42.29 -9.64 7.54
N VAL A 19 41.59 -9.07 6.57
CA VAL A 19 41.81 -7.68 6.17
C VAL A 19 40.81 -6.81 6.90
N PHE A 20 41.28 -5.96 7.81
CA PHE A 20 40.45 -4.93 8.44
C PHE A 20 40.39 -3.71 7.51
N VAL A 21 39.28 -3.51 6.88
CA VAL A 21 39.00 -2.27 6.11
C VAL A 21 38.48 -1.22 7.09
N LYS A 22 39.33 -0.24 7.43
CA LYS A 22 38.89 0.94 8.17
C LYS A 22 38.04 1.78 7.21
N LEU A 23 36.72 1.63 7.29
CA LEU A 23 35.82 2.53 6.59
C LEU A 23 36.00 3.93 7.18
N ASN A 24 36.45 4.87 6.36
CA ASN A 24 36.39 6.29 6.72
C ASN A 24 34.99 6.57 7.25
N SER A 25 34.89 7.15 8.44
CA SER A 25 33.65 7.47 9.13
C SER A 25 32.87 8.53 8.33
N LYS A 26 32.25 8.13 7.21
CA LYS A 26 31.25 8.97 6.58
C LYS A 26 30.10 9.09 7.58
N LYS A 27 29.92 10.26 8.12
CA LYS A 27 28.88 10.58 9.08
C LYS A 27 27.53 10.45 8.39
N PHE A 28 26.56 9.77 9.02
CA PHE A 28 25.17 9.87 8.60
C PHE A 28 24.80 11.36 8.58
N ASN A 29 24.37 11.84 7.43
CA ASN A 29 24.06 13.25 7.22
C ASN A 29 22.56 13.54 7.13
N LYS A 30 21.77 12.47 7.08
CA LYS A 30 20.31 12.50 7.00
C LYS A 30 19.72 11.43 7.92
N LYS A 31 18.57 11.73 8.50
CA LYS A 31 17.83 10.80 9.35
C LYS A 31 16.36 10.76 8.93
N ILE A 32 15.83 9.56 8.73
CA ILE A 32 14.42 9.35 8.38
C ILE A 32 13.73 8.38 9.33
N ALA A 33 12.41 8.47 9.40
CA ALA A 33 11.57 7.48 10.05
C ALA A 33 10.83 6.64 9.00
N ILE A 34 10.90 5.32 9.12
CA ILE A 34 9.97 4.40 8.49
C ILE A 34 8.86 4.15 9.51
N VAL A 35 7.62 4.49 9.15
CA VAL A 35 6.48 4.37 10.04
C VAL A 35 5.76 3.05 9.82
N SER A 36 5.65 2.30 10.90
CA SER A 36 4.92 1.05 11.06
C SER A 36 3.81 1.23 12.09
N CYS A 37 3.18 0.16 12.55
CA CYS A 37 2.28 0.12 13.70
C CYS A 37 2.77 -0.90 14.73
N ASP A 38 2.23 -0.85 15.96
CA ASP A 38 2.65 -1.74 17.07
C ASP A 38 2.60 -3.21 16.69
N LYS A 39 1.55 -3.62 15.97
CA LYS A 39 1.34 -4.99 15.52
C LYS A 39 2.47 -5.50 14.61
N TRP A 40 3.01 -4.62 13.76
CA TRP A 40 3.98 -4.99 12.72
C TRP A 40 5.40 -4.50 12.97
N LEU A 41 5.62 -3.71 14.00
CA LEU A 41 6.95 -3.18 14.36
C LEU A 41 7.98 -4.30 14.54
N GLY A 42 9.06 -4.24 13.76
CA GLY A 42 10.13 -5.24 13.77
C GLY A 42 9.75 -6.61 13.17
N ARG A 43 8.58 -6.75 12.56
CA ARG A 43 8.11 -8.02 11.97
C ARG A 43 8.08 -8.01 10.45
N VAL A 44 8.24 -6.84 9.82
CA VAL A 44 8.17 -6.68 8.36
C VAL A 44 9.57 -6.68 7.78
N LYS A 45 9.93 -7.79 7.14
CA LYS A 45 11.24 -7.97 6.50
C LYS A 45 11.57 -6.89 5.48
N GLU A 46 10.57 -6.40 4.76
CA GLU A 46 10.74 -5.36 3.72
C GLU A 46 11.25 -4.04 4.33
N ASP A 47 10.73 -3.64 5.49
CA ASP A 47 11.15 -2.42 6.18
C ASP A 47 12.59 -2.53 6.68
N GLU A 48 12.98 -3.68 7.21
CA GLU A 48 14.36 -3.94 7.65
C GLU A 48 15.36 -3.95 6.47
N LEU A 49 14.95 -4.52 5.34
CA LEU A 49 15.75 -4.51 4.12
C LEU A 49 15.90 -3.09 3.56
N LEU A 50 14.82 -2.29 3.58
CA LEU A 50 14.87 -0.88 3.17
C LEU A 50 15.78 -0.07 4.08
N LYS A 51 15.65 -0.23 5.40
CA LYS A 51 16.57 0.37 6.38
C LYS A 51 18.02 0.01 6.08
N PHE A 52 18.31 -1.26 5.81
CA PHE A 52 19.66 -1.73 5.47
C PHE A 52 20.22 -1.04 4.21
N GLU A 53 19.41 -0.96 3.13
CA GLU A 53 19.85 -0.30 1.89
C GLU A 53 20.04 1.22 2.08
N LEU A 54 19.20 1.89 2.87
CA LEU A 54 19.34 3.31 3.19
C LEU A 54 20.58 3.58 4.05
N ASN A 55 20.86 2.73 5.03
CA ASN A 55 22.10 2.83 5.84
C ASN A 55 23.38 2.73 4.98
N LYS A 56 23.36 1.91 3.93
CA LYS A 56 24.47 1.85 2.93
C LYS A 56 24.65 3.15 2.19
N LEU A 57 23.59 3.94 2.06
CA LEU A 57 23.59 5.29 1.44
C LEU A 57 23.84 6.41 2.47
N PHE A 58 24.28 6.07 3.69
CA PHE A 58 24.54 7.00 4.79
C PHE A 58 23.30 7.79 5.24
N VAL A 59 22.12 7.17 5.18
CA VAL A 59 20.90 7.65 5.81
C VAL A 59 20.65 6.87 7.07
N ASP A 60 20.56 7.56 8.23
CA ASP A 60 20.13 6.95 9.49
C ASP A 60 18.63 6.67 9.49
N VAL A 61 18.20 5.50 9.94
CA VAL A 61 16.82 5.06 9.83
C VAL A 61 16.30 4.50 11.14
N ASP A 62 15.26 5.11 11.67
CA ASP A 62 14.45 4.51 12.72
C ASP A 62 13.19 3.87 12.12
N ILE A 63 12.81 2.67 12.57
CA ILE A 63 11.49 2.08 12.29
C ILE A 63 10.66 2.29 13.54
N ILE A 64 9.49 2.94 13.41
CA ILE A 64 8.73 3.48 14.54
C ILE A 64 7.25 3.19 14.34
N SER A 65 6.56 2.87 15.45
CA SER A 65 5.10 2.82 15.43
C SER A 65 4.49 4.22 15.43
N TRP A 66 3.48 4.46 14.57
CA TRP A 66 2.70 5.69 14.61
C TRP A 66 1.90 5.86 15.91
N GLN A 67 1.67 4.75 16.62
CA GLN A 67 0.94 4.70 17.89
C GLN A 67 1.80 5.19 19.08
N ASP A 68 3.12 5.24 18.91
CA ASP A 68 4.03 5.83 19.91
C ASP A 68 3.93 7.36 19.92
N LYS A 69 3.10 7.89 20.81
CA LYS A 69 2.87 9.33 20.98
C LYS A 69 4.07 10.10 21.53
N SER A 70 5.12 9.42 22.02
CA SER A 70 6.34 10.05 22.53
C SER A 70 7.30 10.51 21.44
N VAL A 71 7.08 10.06 20.19
CA VAL A 71 7.96 10.36 19.07
C VAL A 71 7.83 11.81 18.61
N ASN A 72 8.97 12.51 18.59
CA ASN A 72 9.06 13.81 17.93
C ASN A 72 9.51 13.62 16.47
N TYR A 73 8.57 13.71 15.53
CA TYR A 73 8.84 13.52 14.10
C TYR A 73 9.59 14.69 13.46
N SER A 74 9.59 15.89 14.06
CA SER A 74 10.33 17.06 13.53
C SER A 74 11.85 16.89 13.56
N LYS A 75 12.36 15.87 14.24
CA LYS A 75 13.80 15.54 14.25
C LYS A 75 14.27 14.73 13.02
N TYR A 76 13.33 14.29 12.18
CA TYR A 76 13.63 13.53 10.96
C TYR A 76 13.62 14.44 9.73
N ASP A 77 14.53 14.19 8.79
CA ASP A 77 14.57 14.87 7.49
C ASP A 77 13.36 14.48 6.61
N ALA A 78 12.84 13.26 6.80
CA ALA A 78 11.60 12.79 6.18
C ALA A 78 11.01 11.59 6.95
N VAL A 79 9.73 11.37 6.70
CA VAL A 79 8.94 10.24 7.19
C VAL A 79 8.39 9.47 6.00
N ILE A 80 8.45 8.14 6.04
CA ILE A 80 7.90 7.25 5.03
C ILE A 80 6.90 6.32 5.70
N ILE A 81 5.67 6.35 5.23
CA ILE A 81 4.61 5.47 5.70
C ILE A 81 4.79 4.11 5.03
N ARG A 82 4.77 3.02 5.81
CA ARG A 82 4.99 1.69 5.27
C ARG A 82 4.00 0.65 5.81
N SER A 83 4.32 -0.06 6.86
CA SER A 83 3.61 -1.26 7.31
C SER A 83 2.58 -0.93 8.39
N LEU A 84 1.48 -0.33 8.00
CA LEU A 84 0.43 0.15 8.90
C LEU A 84 -0.77 -0.79 9.03
N TRP A 85 -0.75 -1.94 8.36
CA TRP A 85 -1.94 -2.83 8.26
C TRP A 85 -2.65 -3.03 9.60
N GLY A 86 -3.92 -2.64 9.66
CA GLY A 86 -4.75 -2.60 10.87
C GLY A 86 -5.02 -1.18 11.38
N TYR A 87 -4.52 -0.12 10.71
CA TYR A 87 -4.87 1.27 11.08
C TYR A 87 -6.36 1.56 10.93
N GLN A 88 -7.05 0.77 10.11
CA GLN A 88 -8.49 0.91 9.86
C GLN A 88 -9.33 0.76 11.15
N ASP A 89 -8.81 0.00 12.11
CA ASP A 89 -9.45 -0.21 13.41
C ASP A 89 -9.28 1.03 14.34
N TYR A 90 -8.42 1.98 13.95
CA TYR A 90 -8.05 3.20 14.69
C TYR A 90 -8.02 4.40 13.74
N ILE A 91 -8.99 4.48 12.82
CA ILE A 91 -8.92 5.42 11.69
C ILE A 91 -8.91 6.89 12.13
N GLU A 92 -9.67 7.25 13.14
CA GLU A 92 -9.73 8.62 13.65
C GLU A 92 -8.38 9.05 14.21
N GLU A 93 -7.76 8.22 15.06
CA GLU A 93 -6.44 8.49 15.63
C GLU A 93 -5.35 8.50 14.55
N PHE A 94 -5.51 7.71 13.49
CA PHE A 94 -4.58 7.71 12.38
C PHE A 94 -4.69 9.00 11.54
N ILE A 95 -5.91 9.49 11.32
CA ILE A 95 -6.13 10.80 10.68
C ILE A 95 -5.54 11.93 11.53
N GLU A 96 -5.76 11.92 12.85
CA GLU A 96 -5.13 12.89 13.76
C GLU A 96 -3.60 12.85 13.70
N PHE A 97 -3.02 11.65 13.61
CA PHE A 97 -1.58 11.48 13.43
C PHE A 97 -1.09 12.15 12.14
N LEU A 98 -1.77 11.92 11.01
CA LEU A 98 -1.43 12.57 9.73
C LEU A 98 -1.57 14.10 9.82
N ASP A 99 -2.64 14.60 10.45
CA ASP A 99 -2.85 16.04 10.65
C ASP A 99 -1.77 16.66 11.53
N LYS A 100 -1.32 15.94 12.55
CA LYS A 100 -0.17 16.36 13.37
C LYS A 100 1.09 16.47 12.53
N LEU A 101 1.42 15.48 11.70
CA LEU A 101 2.58 15.55 10.82
C LEU A 101 2.52 16.76 9.88
N LYS A 102 1.34 17.05 9.32
CA LYS A 102 1.10 18.22 8.47
C LYS A 102 1.28 19.53 9.25
N LYS A 103 0.65 19.66 10.42
CA LYS A 103 0.75 20.82 11.30
C LYS A 103 2.20 21.11 11.71
N ASP A 104 2.94 20.06 12.04
CA ASP A 104 4.35 20.12 12.44
C ASP A 104 5.29 20.30 11.24
N LYS A 105 4.74 20.44 10.01
CA LYS A 105 5.47 20.59 8.74
C LYS A 105 6.51 19.48 8.50
N VAL A 106 6.22 18.30 8.97
CA VAL A 106 7.07 17.12 8.74
C VAL A 106 6.98 16.73 7.28
N ARG A 107 8.13 16.50 6.66
CA ARG A 107 8.18 16.00 5.28
C ARG A 107 7.79 14.53 5.24
N VAL A 108 6.66 14.22 4.63
CA VAL A 108 6.12 12.84 4.54
C VAL A 108 6.14 12.35 3.08
N PHE A 109 6.51 11.11 2.86
CA PHE A 109 6.41 10.38 1.59
C PHE A 109 5.42 9.20 1.74
N ASN A 110 4.37 9.04 0.98
CA ASN A 110 3.75 10.08 0.15
C ASN A 110 3.26 11.23 1.03
N ASN A 111 3.02 12.42 0.50
CA ASN A 111 2.59 13.54 1.34
C ASN A 111 1.22 13.26 2.01
N VAL A 112 0.89 14.05 3.04
CA VAL A 112 -0.31 13.81 3.85
C VAL A 112 -1.60 13.93 3.03
N GLU A 113 -1.66 14.81 2.04
CA GLU A 113 -2.80 14.99 1.16
C GLU A 113 -3.04 13.71 0.34
N ILE A 114 -2.00 13.19 -0.32
CA ILE A 114 -2.05 11.92 -1.06
C ILE A 114 -2.52 10.78 -0.15
N LEU A 115 -1.97 10.69 1.06
CA LEU A 115 -2.35 9.64 2.01
C LEU A 115 -3.83 9.74 2.37
N LYS A 116 -4.32 10.93 2.73
CA LYS A 116 -5.72 11.14 3.12
C LYS A 116 -6.69 10.85 1.98
N ASP A 117 -6.40 11.32 0.77
CA ASP A 117 -7.24 11.06 -0.40
C ASP A 117 -7.28 9.56 -0.72
N ASN A 118 -6.15 8.88 -0.60
CA ASN A 118 -6.04 7.47 -0.94
C ASN A 118 -6.55 6.51 0.15
N LEU A 119 -6.66 6.94 1.41
CA LEU A 119 -7.32 6.18 2.47
C LEU A 119 -8.77 5.86 2.12
N ASN A 120 -9.45 6.78 1.46
CA ASN A 120 -10.87 6.72 1.17
C ASN A 120 -11.12 6.22 -0.27
N LYS A 121 -11.64 5.00 -0.40
CA LYS A 121 -11.92 4.39 -1.70
C LYS A 121 -12.97 5.17 -2.52
N TYR A 122 -13.91 5.85 -1.89
CA TYR A 122 -14.84 6.71 -2.60
C TYR A 122 -14.12 7.85 -3.33
N GLU A 123 -13.20 8.54 -2.65
CA GLU A 123 -12.40 9.60 -3.28
C GLU A 123 -11.44 9.03 -4.33
N GLN A 124 -10.85 7.86 -4.08
CA GLN A 124 -9.99 7.17 -5.05
C GLN A 124 -10.74 6.86 -6.35
N PHE A 125 -11.94 6.30 -6.28
CA PHE A 125 -12.73 5.95 -7.47
C PHE A 125 -13.23 7.19 -8.21
N LYS A 126 -13.59 8.27 -7.52
CA LYS A 126 -13.87 9.57 -8.16
C LYS A 126 -12.68 10.10 -8.96
N ILE A 127 -11.46 9.88 -8.46
CA ILE A 127 -10.24 10.23 -9.20
C ILE A 127 -10.10 9.35 -10.44
N LEU A 128 -10.35 8.03 -10.34
CA LEU A 128 -10.33 7.13 -11.49
C LEU A 128 -11.32 7.59 -12.57
N ASP A 129 -12.56 7.91 -12.19
CA ASP A 129 -13.59 8.45 -13.09
C ASP A 129 -13.14 9.77 -13.74
N LYS A 130 -12.61 10.71 -12.95
CA LYS A 130 -12.14 12.03 -13.42
C LYS A 130 -11.07 11.93 -14.51
N TYR A 131 -10.26 10.87 -14.48
CA TYR A 131 -9.17 10.64 -15.45
C TYR A 131 -9.50 9.57 -16.48
N ASP A 132 -10.77 9.15 -16.59
CA ASP A 132 -11.26 8.12 -17.50
C ASP A 132 -10.43 6.81 -17.40
N ILE A 133 -10.01 6.45 -16.19
CA ILE A 133 -9.22 5.23 -15.94
C ILE A 133 -10.20 4.05 -15.79
N PRO A 134 -10.10 3.01 -16.65
CA PRO A 134 -11.00 1.87 -16.58
C PRO A 134 -10.82 1.13 -15.24
N HIS A 135 -11.92 0.98 -14.50
CA HIS A 135 -11.93 0.30 -13.21
C HIS A 135 -13.10 -0.68 -13.09
N ILE A 136 -13.09 -1.50 -12.05
CA ILE A 136 -14.22 -2.39 -11.74
C ILE A 136 -15.44 -1.52 -11.42
N GLU A 137 -16.58 -1.92 -11.95
CA GLU A 137 -17.85 -1.29 -11.63
C GLU A 137 -18.07 -1.24 -10.12
N THR A 138 -18.40 -0.06 -9.61
CA THR A 138 -18.42 0.17 -8.17
C THR A 138 -19.59 1.08 -7.80
N PHE A 139 -20.35 0.63 -6.82
CA PHE A 139 -21.45 1.37 -6.22
C PHE A 139 -21.07 1.81 -4.81
N PHE A 140 -21.41 3.05 -4.47
CA PHE A 140 -21.21 3.59 -3.13
C PHE A 140 -22.54 3.91 -2.52
N LEU A 141 -22.90 3.21 -1.45
CA LEU A 141 -24.20 3.33 -0.79
C LEU A 141 -24.00 3.93 0.61
N LYS A 142 -24.81 4.95 0.92
CA LYS A 142 -24.91 5.46 2.28
C LYS A 142 -25.67 4.49 3.17
N LYS A 143 -25.63 4.72 4.47
CA LYS A 143 -26.30 3.87 5.46
C LYS A 143 -27.81 3.76 5.22
N ASP A 144 -28.46 4.83 4.77
CA ASP A 144 -29.89 4.90 4.43
C ASP A 144 -30.22 4.34 3.04
N GLU A 145 -29.23 3.80 2.32
CA GLU A 145 -29.37 3.25 0.97
C GLU A 145 -29.01 1.75 0.91
N LEU A 146 -28.77 1.09 2.06
CA LEU A 146 -28.33 -0.32 2.10
C LEU A 146 -29.35 -1.29 1.52
N ASP A 147 -30.63 -0.92 1.51
CA ASP A 147 -31.71 -1.66 0.82
C ASP A 147 -31.45 -1.85 -0.68
N LYS A 148 -30.67 -0.94 -1.31
CA LYS A 148 -30.31 -1.04 -2.72
C LYS A 148 -29.37 -2.21 -3.04
N VAL A 149 -28.67 -2.78 -2.03
CA VAL A 149 -27.81 -3.94 -2.22
C VAL A 149 -28.56 -5.10 -2.86
N GLY A 150 -29.81 -5.33 -2.42
CA GLY A 150 -30.68 -6.37 -2.99
C GLY A 150 -30.99 -6.19 -4.46
N LYS A 151 -31.12 -4.92 -4.95
CA LYS A 151 -31.31 -4.62 -6.35
C LYS A 151 -30.04 -4.91 -7.15
N ILE A 152 -28.88 -4.43 -6.67
CA ILE A 152 -27.56 -4.66 -7.31
C ILE A 152 -27.28 -6.16 -7.39
N ASN A 153 -27.60 -6.92 -6.33
CA ASN A 153 -27.38 -8.38 -6.32
C ASN A 153 -28.23 -9.10 -7.38
N LYS A 154 -29.47 -8.65 -7.62
CA LYS A 154 -30.30 -9.24 -8.71
C LYS A 154 -29.71 -9.01 -10.10
N GLU A 155 -28.98 -7.91 -10.30
CA GLU A 155 -28.34 -7.56 -11.58
C GLU A 155 -27.00 -8.32 -11.75
N HIS A 156 -26.22 -8.44 -10.70
CA HIS A 156 -24.83 -8.95 -10.75
C HIS A 156 -24.60 -10.31 -10.07
N ARG A 157 -25.58 -10.85 -9.35
CA ARG A 157 -25.56 -12.12 -8.58
C ARG A 157 -24.57 -12.10 -7.43
N ASP A 158 -23.27 -12.27 -7.73
CA ASP A 158 -22.23 -12.34 -6.70
C ASP A 158 -21.65 -10.94 -6.48
N LEU A 159 -21.63 -10.48 -5.24
CA LEU A 159 -21.13 -9.15 -4.87
C LEU A 159 -20.02 -9.24 -3.83
N VAL A 160 -19.11 -8.29 -3.86
CA VAL A 160 -18.19 -7.97 -2.75
C VAL A 160 -18.68 -6.68 -2.09
N VAL A 161 -18.83 -6.71 -0.78
CA VAL A 161 -19.25 -5.56 0.01
C VAL A 161 -18.19 -5.26 1.09
N LYS A 162 -17.80 -4.00 1.19
CA LYS A 162 -16.78 -3.54 2.15
C LYS A 162 -16.93 -2.06 2.46
N PRO A 163 -16.48 -1.58 3.63
CA PRO A 163 -16.45 -0.13 3.89
C PRO A 163 -15.41 0.56 3.01
N ILE A 164 -15.58 1.87 2.77
CA ILE A 164 -14.67 2.67 1.94
C ILE A 164 -13.26 2.78 2.52
N ILE A 165 -13.12 2.72 3.85
CA ILE A 165 -11.82 2.64 4.50
C ILE A 165 -11.64 1.22 5.00
N SER A 166 -10.93 0.41 4.23
CA SER A 166 -10.69 -1.00 4.52
C SER A 166 -9.37 -1.43 3.92
N GLY A 167 -8.76 -2.47 4.48
CA GLY A 167 -7.51 -3.04 3.97
C GLY A 167 -7.34 -4.48 4.43
N SER A 168 -6.46 -5.24 3.77
CA SER A 168 -6.17 -6.65 4.11
C SER A 168 -7.40 -7.55 4.18
N GLY A 169 -8.49 -7.21 3.47
CA GLY A 169 -9.76 -7.96 3.51
C GLY A 169 -10.56 -7.77 4.82
N ASN A 170 -10.18 -6.84 5.68
CA ASN A 170 -10.92 -6.56 6.91
C ASN A 170 -12.30 -5.97 6.56
N ASN A 171 -13.36 -6.45 7.23
CA ASN A 171 -14.75 -6.10 6.96
C ASN A 171 -15.16 -6.25 5.47
N THR A 172 -14.52 -7.18 4.75
CA THR A 172 -14.86 -7.51 3.37
C THR A 172 -15.68 -8.80 3.34
N PHE A 173 -16.88 -8.72 2.82
CA PHE A 173 -17.81 -9.85 2.74
C PHE A 173 -18.23 -10.08 1.30
N VAL A 174 -18.72 -11.29 1.05
CA VAL A 174 -19.29 -11.71 -0.24
C VAL A 174 -20.78 -11.97 -0.05
N ILE A 175 -21.60 -11.56 -0.99
CA ILE A 175 -23.00 -11.96 -1.11
C ILE A 175 -23.07 -12.88 -2.33
N SER A 176 -23.28 -14.17 -2.11
CA SER A 176 -23.21 -15.17 -3.18
C SER A 176 -23.94 -16.46 -2.81
N ASP A 177 -24.53 -17.10 -3.80
CA ASP A 177 -25.09 -18.45 -3.65
C ASP A 177 -24.03 -19.56 -3.80
N THR A 178 -22.85 -19.23 -4.33
CA THR A 178 -21.81 -20.19 -4.71
C THR A 178 -20.53 -20.07 -3.90
N ILE A 179 -20.25 -18.87 -3.35
CA ILE A 179 -19.02 -18.57 -2.59
C ILE A 179 -19.35 -18.62 -1.10
N VAL A 180 -18.72 -19.54 -0.39
CA VAL A 180 -19.00 -19.77 1.05
C VAL A 180 -18.10 -18.93 1.97
N LYS A 181 -16.87 -18.61 1.52
CA LYS A 181 -15.91 -17.88 2.37
C LYS A 181 -16.30 -16.42 2.52
N ASN A 182 -16.40 -15.95 3.76
CA ASN A 182 -16.85 -14.59 4.11
C ASN A 182 -18.24 -14.25 3.54
N ASN A 183 -19.08 -15.25 3.30
CA ASN A 183 -20.42 -15.04 2.76
C ASN A 183 -21.36 -14.51 3.84
N ILE A 184 -22.18 -13.54 3.45
CA ILE A 184 -23.30 -13.01 4.24
C ILE A 184 -24.56 -12.96 3.37
N SER A 185 -25.73 -13.03 4.00
CA SER A 185 -26.98 -12.79 3.30
C SER A 185 -27.20 -11.29 3.04
N ILE A 186 -28.10 -10.95 2.13
CA ILE A 186 -28.50 -9.55 1.89
C ILE A 186 -29.12 -8.97 3.16
N ASP A 187 -29.90 -9.76 3.87
CA ASP A 187 -30.60 -9.34 5.09
C ASP A 187 -29.63 -9.03 6.25
N ASP A 188 -28.43 -9.63 6.25
CA ASP A 188 -27.40 -9.40 7.26
C ASP A 188 -26.56 -8.13 6.99
N VAL A 189 -26.66 -7.51 5.80
CA VAL A 189 -25.80 -6.37 5.41
C VAL A 189 -25.97 -5.20 6.38
N GLU A 190 -27.20 -4.84 6.72
CA GLU A 190 -27.45 -3.71 7.61
C GLU A 190 -26.88 -3.96 9.02
N GLU A 191 -27.15 -5.13 9.60
CA GLU A 191 -26.60 -5.52 10.91
C GLU A 191 -25.07 -5.54 10.90
N LYS A 192 -24.47 -6.13 9.86
CA LYS A 192 -23.03 -6.31 9.71
C LYS A 192 -22.26 -4.99 9.63
N PHE A 193 -22.84 -4.01 8.95
CA PHE A 193 -22.19 -2.73 8.72
C PHE A 193 -22.67 -1.60 9.64
N ASN A 194 -23.69 -1.81 10.47
CA ASN A 194 -24.24 -0.79 11.36
C ASN A 194 -23.20 -0.16 12.30
N GLY A 195 -22.28 -0.96 12.84
CA GLY A 195 -21.18 -0.47 13.70
C GLY A 195 -19.92 -0.04 12.96
N VAL A 196 -19.84 -0.29 11.65
CA VAL A 196 -18.67 0.01 10.81
C VAL A 196 -18.85 1.32 10.07
N LEU A 197 -20.08 1.61 9.62
CA LEU A 197 -20.40 2.86 8.94
C LEU A 197 -20.60 3.98 9.97
N ASN A 198 -19.73 4.98 9.92
CA ASN A 198 -19.72 6.15 10.81
C ASN A 198 -19.44 7.43 10.00
N GLU A 199 -19.17 8.56 10.64
CA GLU A 199 -18.91 9.83 9.95
C GLU A 199 -17.69 9.80 9.02
N VAL A 200 -16.66 9.03 9.37
CA VAL A 200 -15.41 8.90 8.58
C VAL A 200 -15.57 7.83 7.51
N ASN A 201 -16.21 6.73 7.85
CA ASN A 201 -16.44 5.59 6.95
C ASN A 201 -17.93 5.53 6.58
N ASN A 202 -18.38 6.53 5.83
CA ASN A 202 -19.80 6.86 5.64
C ASN A 202 -20.45 6.21 4.40
N TYR A 203 -19.74 5.36 3.67
CA TYR A 203 -20.26 4.59 2.55
C TYR A 203 -19.92 3.10 2.66
N LEU A 204 -20.82 2.28 2.18
CA LEU A 204 -20.57 0.90 1.80
C LEU A 204 -20.17 0.88 0.33
N MET A 205 -19.03 0.28 0.02
CA MET A 205 -18.58 0.00 -1.34
C MET A 205 -19.11 -1.38 -1.74
N VAL A 206 -19.82 -1.44 -2.85
CA VAL A 206 -20.41 -2.65 -3.44
C VAL A 206 -19.85 -2.84 -4.83
N GLN A 207 -19.32 -4.01 -5.13
CA GLN A 207 -18.72 -4.36 -6.42
C GLN A 207 -19.24 -5.72 -6.89
N PRO A 208 -19.48 -5.93 -8.19
CA PRO A 208 -19.61 -7.27 -8.74
C PRO A 208 -18.39 -8.12 -8.37
N PHE A 209 -18.61 -9.38 -8.03
CA PHE A 209 -17.50 -10.29 -7.78
C PHE A 209 -16.82 -10.66 -9.09
N VAL A 210 -15.54 -10.35 -9.19
CA VAL A 210 -14.71 -10.60 -10.37
C VAL A 210 -14.05 -11.97 -10.23
N LYS A 211 -14.56 -12.98 -10.95
CA LYS A 211 -14.04 -14.36 -10.90
C LYS A 211 -12.62 -14.48 -11.44
N GLU A 212 -12.26 -13.58 -12.34
CA GLU A 212 -10.96 -13.51 -13.01
C GLU A 212 -9.80 -13.24 -12.04
N ILE A 213 -10.08 -12.81 -10.82
CA ILE A 213 -9.09 -12.65 -9.75
C ILE A 213 -8.38 -13.98 -9.42
N ASP A 214 -9.05 -15.11 -9.66
CA ASP A 214 -8.46 -16.45 -9.49
C ASP A 214 -7.39 -16.77 -10.55
N ASN A 215 -7.41 -16.08 -11.69
CA ASN A 215 -6.37 -16.16 -12.72
C ASN A 215 -5.14 -15.33 -12.36
N GLY A 216 -5.24 -14.49 -11.36
CA GLY A 216 -4.20 -13.64 -10.82
C GLY A 216 -4.50 -12.16 -10.92
N GLU A 217 -4.34 -11.48 -9.82
CA GLU A 217 -4.31 -10.03 -9.73
C GLU A 217 -2.91 -9.52 -10.07
N ILE A 218 -2.82 -8.55 -10.96
CA ILE A 218 -1.55 -7.98 -11.40
C ILE A 218 -1.30 -6.69 -10.63
N SER A 219 -0.22 -6.68 -9.86
CA SER A 219 0.24 -5.51 -9.11
C SER A 219 1.42 -4.87 -9.84
N ILE A 220 1.22 -3.66 -10.35
CA ILE A 220 2.26 -2.86 -11.00
C ILE A 220 2.79 -1.85 -9.99
N VAL A 221 4.05 -1.99 -9.61
CA VAL A 221 4.68 -1.10 -8.63
C VAL A 221 5.42 0.01 -9.34
N LEU A 222 5.09 1.25 -9.00
CA LEU A 222 5.76 2.45 -9.48
C LEU A 222 6.61 3.09 -8.38
N VAL A 223 7.75 3.64 -8.79
CA VAL A 223 8.60 4.50 -7.97
C VAL A 223 8.88 5.78 -8.75
N GLU A 224 8.60 6.94 -8.19
CA GLU A 224 8.70 8.25 -8.87
C GLU A 224 7.99 8.23 -10.26
N ASN A 225 6.76 7.69 -10.32
CA ASN A 225 5.95 7.54 -11.53
C ASN A 225 6.57 6.66 -12.64
N ASN A 226 7.61 5.89 -12.33
CA ASN A 226 8.19 4.93 -13.27
C ASN A 226 7.90 3.50 -12.81
N VAL A 227 7.55 2.63 -13.74
CA VAL A 227 7.34 1.21 -13.42
C VAL A 227 8.64 0.61 -12.91
N SER A 228 8.59 0.10 -11.70
CA SER A 228 9.70 -0.55 -11.03
C SER A 228 9.72 -2.06 -11.29
N HIS A 229 8.60 -2.72 -11.07
CA HIS A 229 8.41 -4.16 -11.27
C HIS A 229 6.94 -4.53 -11.23
N VAL A 230 6.65 -5.76 -11.63
CA VAL A 230 5.30 -6.31 -11.67
C VAL A 230 5.26 -7.61 -10.86
N VAL A 231 4.15 -7.80 -10.18
CA VAL A 231 3.88 -8.98 -9.37
C VAL A 231 2.51 -9.53 -9.74
N VAL A 232 2.41 -10.83 -9.94
CA VAL A 232 1.13 -11.53 -10.09
C VAL A 232 0.81 -12.22 -8.76
N ARG A 233 -0.37 -11.93 -8.23
CA ARG A 233 -0.88 -12.48 -6.98
C ARG A 233 -2.10 -13.36 -7.25
N ASN A 234 -1.99 -14.65 -7.00
CA ASN A 234 -3.15 -15.53 -6.96
C ASN A 234 -3.66 -15.55 -5.53
N THR A 235 -4.71 -14.81 -5.27
CA THR A 235 -5.33 -14.72 -3.93
C THR A 235 -6.43 -15.73 -3.73
N SER A 236 -6.46 -16.82 -4.52
CA SER A 236 -7.50 -17.84 -4.57
C SER A 236 -8.57 -17.72 -3.47
N VAL A 237 -9.72 -17.17 -3.82
CA VAL A 237 -10.89 -17.13 -2.92
C VAL A 237 -11.42 -18.55 -2.66
N PHE A 238 -11.20 -19.46 -3.60
CA PHE A 238 -11.69 -20.83 -3.56
C PHE A 238 -10.69 -21.83 -2.99
N ASN A 239 -9.38 -21.57 -3.11
CA ASN A 239 -8.32 -22.47 -2.65
C ASN A 239 -7.37 -21.76 -1.69
N ASN A 240 -7.13 -22.29 -0.51
CA ASN A 240 -6.24 -21.72 0.52
C ASN A 240 -4.75 -21.60 0.13
N LYS A 241 -4.41 -21.62 -1.15
CA LYS A 241 -3.03 -21.56 -1.66
C LYS A 241 -2.83 -20.31 -2.50
N GLY A 242 -2.70 -19.17 -1.85
CA GLY A 242 -2.23 -17.97 -2.51
C GLY A 242 -0.78 -18.12 -2.98
N SER A 243 -0.44 -17.56 -4.15
CA SER A 243 0.93 -17.48 -4.65
C SER A 243 1.26 -16.05 -5.05
N ILE A 244 2.52 -15.66 -4.86
CA ILE A 244 3.04 -14.35 -5.26
C ILE A 244 4.23 -14.59 -6.18
N SER A 245 4.19 -14.08 -7.39
CA SER A 245 5.24 -14.25 -8.39
C SER A 245 5.70 -12.90 -8.93
N VAL A 246 6.99 -12.59 -8.76
CA VAL A 246 7.61 -11.46 -9.46
C VAL A 246 7.86 -11.87 -10.90
N VAL A 247 7.29 -11.12 -11.83
CA VAL A 247 7.33 -11.38 -13.28
C VAL A 247 8.17 -10.34 -14.02
N GLY A 248 8.46 -10.58 -15.29
CA GLY A 248 9.17 -9.62 -16.12
C GLY A 248 8.30 -8.42 -16.52
N LEU A 249 8.94 -7.33 -16.94
CA LEU A 249 8.22 -6.16 -17.46
C LEU A 249 7.62 -6.40 -18.86
N ASP A 250 8.03 -7.44 -19.52
CA ASP A 250 7.56 -7.90 -20.83
C ASP A 250 6.10 -8.33 -20.83
N ILE A 251 5.51 -8.59 -19.65
CA ILE A 251 4.07 -8.84 -19.55
C ILE A 251 3.21 -7.58 -19.71
N ILE A 252 3.81 -6.37 -19.61
CA ILE A 252 3.08 -5.12 -19.77
C ILE A 252 2.81 -4.90 -21.26
N ASP A 253 1.60 -5.20 -21.67
CA ASP A 253 1.10 -4.93 -23.01
C ASP A 253 0.66 -3.45 -23.18
N ASP A 254 0.22 -3.08 -24.37
CA ASP A 254 -0.18 -1.70 -24.67
C ASP A 254 -1.41 -1.25 -23.83
N LYS A 255 -2.32 -2.16 -23.49
CA LYS A 255 -3.50 -1.85 -22.68
C LYS A 255 -3.12 -1.57 -21.21
N MET A 256 -2.27 -2.42 -20.63
CA MET A 256 -1.72 -2.16 -19.30
C MET A 256 -0.92 -0.85 -19.27
N LYS A 257 -0.10 -0.61 -20.29
CA LYS A 257 0.68 0.62 -20.42
C LYS A 257 -0.22 1.85 -20.45
N ALA A 258 -1.32 1.81 -21.19
CA ALA A 258 -2.29 2.91 -21.24
C ALA A 258 -2.86 3.22 -19.84
N ILE A 259 -3.18 2.21 -19.03
CA ILE A 259 -3.63 2.39 -17.64
C ILE A 259 -2.52 3.03 -16.80
N VAL A 260 -1.30 2.52 -16.87
CA VAL A 260 -0.15 3.09 -16.14
C VAL A 260 0.07 4.55 -16.52
N ASP A 261 0.06 4.86 -17.83
CA ASP A 261 0.25 6.21 -18.34
C ASP A 261 -0.86 7.17 -17.85
N SER A 262 -2.09 6.70 -17.74
CA SER A 262 -3.20 7.47 -17.19
C SER A 262 -3.05 7.69 -15.69
N CYS A 263 -2.70 6.65 -14.92
CA CYS A 263 -2.46 6.76 -13.48
C CYS A 263 -1.31 7.73 -13.16
N THR A 264 -0.24 7.76 -13.96
CA THR A 264 0.90 8.67 -13.75
C THR A 264 0.57 10.13 -14.06
N LYS A 265 -0.52 10.40 -14.78
CA LYS A 265 -1.03 11.75 -15.09
C LYS A 265 -1.97 12.30 -14.03
N ILE A 266 -2.35 11.52 -13.05
CA ILE A 266 -3.20 11.98 -11.92
C ILE A 266 -2.45 13.12 -11.20
N LYS A 267 -3.00 14.33 -11.30
CA LYS A 267 -2.36 15.53 -10.73
C LYS A 267 -2.28 15.48 -9.21
N GLU A 268 -3.25 14.89 -8.57
CA GLU A 268 -3.33 14.68 -7.14
C GLU A 268 -2.19 13.81 -6.62
N TYR A 269 -1.69 12.86 -7.44
CA TYR A 269 -0.66 11.88 -7.09
C TYR A 269 0.71 12.16 -7.74
N LYS A 270 0.87 13.29 -8.42
CA LYS A 270 2.10 13.63 -9.19
C LYS A 270 3.39 13.56 -8.37
N ASP A 271 3.31 13.88 -7.07
CA ASP A 271 4.46 13.92 -6.16
C ASP A 271 4.65 12.62 -5.37
N ALA A 272 3.87 11.58 -5.68
CA ALA A 272 3.99 10.29 -5.01
C ALA A 272 5.38 9.69 -5.20
N LEU A 273 5.98 9.22 -4.11
CA LEU A 273 7.23 8.49 -4.14
C LEU A 273 7.02 7.07 -4.64
N TYR A 274 5.90 6.46 -4.28
CA TYR A 274 5.50 5.11 -4.69
C TYR A 274 3.99 5.03 -4.90
N MET A 275 3.62 4.12 -5.78
CA MET A 275 2.24 3.74 -6.06
C MET A 275 2.21 2.26 -6.43
N ARG A 276 1.17 1.54 -6.04
CA ARG A 276 0.85 0.21 -6.57
C ARG A 276 -0.49 0.29 -7.27
N ILE A 277 -0.51 -0.11 -8.54
CA ILE A 277 -1.71 -0.21 -9.36
C ILE A 277 -2.08 -1.67 -9.39
N ASP A 278 -3.21 -2.03 -8.80
CA ASP A 278 -3.73 -3.38 -8.82
C ASP A 278 -4.79 -3.49 -9.90
N ILE A 279 -4.56 -4.35 -10.88
CA ILE A 279 -5.45 -4.57 -12.03
C ILE A 279 -5.82 -6.04 -12.17
N VAL A 280 -6.96 -6.26 -12.79
CA VAL A 280 -7.44 -7.60 -13.17
C VAL A 280 -7.74 -7.61 -14.66
N LYS A 281 -7.47 -8.74 -15.32
CA LYS A 281 -7.85 -8.96 -16.71
C LYS A 281 -9.27 -9.53 -16.75
N ILE A 282 -10.19 -8.82 -17.41
CA ILE A 282 -11.56 -9.25 -17.64
C ILE A 282 -11.74 -9.32 -19.15
N ASP A 283 -12.05 -10.50 -19.67
CA ASP A 283 -12.01 -10.80 -21.10
C ASP A 283 -10.67 -10.41 -21.72
N ASP A 284 -10.67 -9.48 -22.66
CA ASP A 284 -9.46 -8.98 -23.31
C ASP A 284 -8.97 -7.63 -22.77
N ASP A 285 -9.62 -7.07 -21.74
CA ASP A 285 -9.28 -5.76 -21.19
C ASP A 285 -8.81 -5.84 -19.74
N TYR A 286 -8.18 -4.77 -19.26
CA TYR A 286 -7.76 -4.64 -17.87
C TYR A 286 -8.60 -3.57 -17.18
N LYS A 287 -8.93 -3.85 -15.91
CA LYS A 287 -9.60 -2.89 -15.04
C LYS A 287 -8.84 -2.71 -13.75
N VAL A 288 -8.74 -1.46 -13.29
CA VAL A 288 -8.16 -1.13 -12.01
C VAL A 288 -9.10 -1.62 -10.91
N MET A 289 -8.54 -2.35 -9.97
CA MET A 289 -9.20 -2.77 -8.74
C MET A 289 -8.98 -1.76 -7.62
N GLU A 290 -7.75 -1.25 -7.51
CA GLU A 290 -7.33 -0.32 -6.46
C GLU A 290 -6.03 0.39 -6.87
N LEU A 291 -5.87 1.64 -6.40
CA LEU A 291 -4.59 2.35 -6.37
C LEU A 291 -4.12 2.43 -4.91
N GLU A 292 -2.98 1.84 -4.59
CA GLU A 292 -2.46 1.88 -3.22
C GLU A 292 -1.26 2.84 -3.12
N LEU A 293 -1.44 3.92 -2.34
CA LEU A 293 -0.42 4.93 -2.06
C LEU A 293 -0.15 5.12 -0.57
N VAL A 294 -0.94 4.51 0.32
CA VAL A 294 -0.77 4.62 1.78
C VAL A 294 0.29 3.63 2.26
N GLU A 295 -0.04 2.34 2.27
CA GLU A 295 0.83 1.29 2.81
C GLU A 295 0.95 0.05 1.90
N PRO A 296 1.09 0.22 0.58
CA PRO A 296 1.19 -0.93 -0.30
C PRO A 296 2.36 -1.84 0.10
N GLN A 297 2.10 -3.15 0.10
CA GLN A 297 3.21 -4.08 0.00
C GLN A 297 3.87 -3.86 -1.36
N LEU A 298 5.13 -3.42 -1.36
CA LEU A 298 5.88 -3.14 -2.60
C LEU A 298 6.66 -4.35 -3.10
N PHE A 299 6.56 -5.50 -2.41
CA PHE A 299 7.21 -6.75 -2.81
C PHE A 299 8.73 -6.65 -2.99
N LEU A 300 9.39 -5.75 -2.26
CA LEU A 300 10.82 -5.50 -2.33
C LEU A 300 11.65 -6.55 -1.55
N GLY A 301 10.99 -7.42 -0.81
CA GLY A 301 11.62 -8.48 0.00
C GLY A 301 12.00 -9.73 -0.79
N PHE A 302 11.66 -9.84 -2.07
CA PHE A 302 11.97 -10.99 -2.91
C PHE A 302 13.38 -10.92 -3.50
N ARG A 303 13.99 -12.09 -3.75
CA ARG A 303 15.33 -12.15 -4.40
C ARG A 303 15.32 -11.45 -5.77
N LYS A 304 14.24 -11.61 -6.53
CA LYS A 304 14.07 -11.01 -7.86
C LYS A 304 13.94 -9.48 -7.83
N THR A 305 13.53 -8.87 -6.70
CA THR A 305 13.35 -7.42 -6.54
C THR A 305 14.50 -6.72 -5.79
N LYS A 306 15.63 -7.38 -5.62
CA LYS A 306 16.79 -6.79 -4.93
C LYS A 306 17.29 -5.49 -5.57
N LYS A 307 17.31 -5.41 -6.91
CA LYS A 307 17.68 -4.20 -7.66
C LYS A 307 16.66 -3.08 -7.43
N GLN A 308 15.38 -3.41 -7.41
CA GLN A 308 14.27 -2.49 -7.19
C GLN A 308 14.32 -1.90 -5.77
N LEU A 309 14.60 -2.72 -4.76
CA LEU A 309 14.83 -2.25 -3.38
C LEU A 309 15.98 -1.22 -3.31
N THR A 310 17.12 -1.53 -3.96
CA THR A 310 18.24 -0.59 -4.01
C THR A 310 17.88 0.70 -4.75
N ASN A 311 17.11 0.62 -5.83
CA ASN A 311 16.65 1.79 -6.57
C ASN A 311 15.64 2.62 -5.76
N PHE A 312 14.74 1.99 -5.01
CA PHE A 312 13.81 2.66 -4.11
C PHE A 312 14.57 3.42 -3.01
N ALA A 313 15.56 2.80 -2.37
CA ALA A 313 16.41 3.47 -1.40
C ALA A 313 17.15 4.68 -2.01
N LYS A 314 17.62 4.60 -3.26
CA LYS A 314 18.24 5.73 -3.97
C LYS A 314 17.24 6.84 -4.28
N ALA A 315 16.00 6.51 -4.66
CA ALA A 315 14.94 7.49 -4.89
C ALA A 315 14.63 8.27 -3.60
N ILE A 316 14.51 7.57 -2.47
CA ILE A 316 14.37 8.21 -1.16
C ILE A 316 15.56 9.14 -0.88
N LYS A 317 16.78 8.63 -1.02
CA LYS A 317 18.00 9.40 -0.74
C LYS A 317 18.10 10.67 -1.58
N LYS A 318 17.67 10.61 -2.84
CA LYS A 318 17.66 11.78 -3.75
C LYS A 318 16.69 12.86 -3.31
N LYS A 319 15.59 12.47 -2.66
CA LYS A 319 14.51 13.38 -2.24
C LYS A 319 14.72 14.00 -0.86
N ILE A 320 15.66 13.55 -0.07
CA ILE A 320 16.00 14.10 1.26
C ILE A 320 17.33 14.88 1.20
#